data_736cd5efd871227d8690bf13de1d4678
#
_entry.id   736cd5efd871227d8690bf13de1d4678
#
_cell.length_a   1.000
_cell.length_b   1.000
_cell.length_c   1.000
_cell.angle_alpha   90.00
_cell.angle_beta   90.00
_cell.angle_gamma   90.00
#
_symmetry.space_group_name_H-M   'P 1'
#
loop_
_entity.id
_entity.type
_entity.pdbx_description
1 polymer ?
#
loop_
_entity_poly.entity_id
_entity_poly.type
_entity_poly.pdbx_seq_one_letter_code
_entity_poly.pdbx_strand_id
1 'polypeptide(L)'
;RLAATLADLREAGGPARLLTVARELTKRFEEIATMPLGEAADWLAADAHRGQGEFVLIVHQAPGAQDDEADPADPRTDALLDALLESLSVRDAARVAAKVTGLARDVLYARALARKEQP
;
A
#
# COMPACT_ATOMS: atom_id res chain seq x y z
N ARG A 1 -0.27 1.34 17.64
CA ARG A 1 1.12 1.55 17.30
C ARG A 1 1.52 0.65 16.16
N LEU A 2 2.47 1.08 15.38
CA LEU A 2 2.82 0.35 14.16
C LEU A 2 3.31 -1.07 14.48
N ALA A 3 4.18 -1.23 15.47
CA ALA A 3 4.70 -2.55 15.80
C ALA A 3 3.61 -3.52 16.22
N ALA A 4 2.66 -3.05 17.03
CA ALA A 4 1.55 -3.90 17.47
C ALA A 4 0.64 -4.23 16.30
N THR A 5 0.38 -3.27 15.41
CA THR A 5 -0.43 -3.50 14.23
C THR A 5 0.21 -4.53 13.32
N LEU A 6 1.52 -4.44 13.10
CA LEU A 6 2.24 -5.41 12.27
C LEU A 6 2.18 -6.82 12.86
N ALA A 7 2.29 -6.93 14.17
CA ALA A 7 2.17 -8.23 14.84
C ALA A 7 0.78 -8.83 14.65
N ASP A 8 -0.26 -8.02 14.80
CA ASP A 8 -1.64 -8.46 14.60
C ASP A 8 -1.88 -8.90 13.15
N LEU A 9 -1.37 -8.14 12.19
CA LEU A 9 -1.53 -8.47 10.78
C LEU A 9 -0.82 -9.77 10.43
N ARG A 10 0.38 -9.97 10.98
CA ARG A 10 1.13 -11.21 10.76
C ARG A 10 0.37 -12.42 11.29
N GLU A 11 -0.22 -12.27 12.46
CA GLU A 11 -0.99 -13.36 13.07
C GLU A 11 -2.23 -13.67 12.23
N ALA A 12 -2.92 -12.65 11.74
CA ALA A 12 -4.15 -12.83 10.96
C ALA A 12 -3.88 -13.31 9.54
N GLY A 13 -2.84 -12.79 8.89
CA GLY A 13 -2.58 -13.06 7.48
C GLY A 13 -1.48 -14.06 7.18
N GLY A 14 -0.68 -14.37 8.19
CA GLY A 14 0.48 -15.25 8.02
C GLY A 14 1.73 -14.49 7.59
N PRO A 15 2.92 -15.07 7.87
CA PRO A 15 4.18 -14.36 7.60
C PRO A 15 4.50 -14.21 6.12
N ALA A 16 3.91 -15.02 5.25
CA ALA A 16 4.18 -14.95 3.82
C ALA A 16 3.33 -13.90 3.09
N ARG A 17 2.25 -13.40 3.73
CA ARG A 17 1.39 -12.40 3.12
C ARG A 17 2.18 -11.10 2.90
N LEU A 18 2.07 -10.54 1.71
CA LEU A 18 2.78 -9.30 1.39
C LEU A 18 2.08 -8.08 2.00
N LEU A 19 2.90 -7.13 2.41
CA LEU A 19 2.46 -5.86 2.97
C LEU A 19 3.23 -4.74 2.29
N THR A 20 2.52 -3.67 1.93
CA THR A 20 3.16 -2.43 1.50
C THR A 20 2.99 -1.40 2.60
N VAL A 21 4.08 -0.80 3.01
CA VAL A 21 4.08 0.30 3.99
C VAL A 21 4.43 1.57 3.24
N ALA A 22 3.55 2.55 3.30
CA ALA A 22 3.82 3.88 2.76
C ALA A 22 3.84 4.84 3.95
N ARG A 23 4.98 5.46 4.20
CA ARG A 23 5.13 6.34 5.35
C ARG A 23 5.65 7.71 4.93
N GLU A 24 5.19 8.72 5.63
CA GLU A 24 5.62 10.11 5.45
C GLU A 24 5.50 10.56 4.00
N LEU A 25 4.37 10.20 3.35
CA LEU A 25 4.14 10.55 1.95
C LEU A 25 4.26 12.05 1.74
N THR A 26 4.94 12.42 0.66
CA THR A 26 5.25 13.80 0.25
C THR A 26 6.16 14.55 1.22
N LYS A 27 6.65 13.88 2.26
CA LYS A 27 7.56 14.49 3.21
C LYS A 27 8.99 14.05 2.93
N ARG A 28 9.92 14.70 3.63
CA ARG A 28 11.35 14.52 3.36
C ARG A 28 11.82 13.07 3.50
N PHE A 29 11.25 12.32 4.45
CA PHE A 29 11.67 10.96 4.74
C PHE A 29 10.66 9.94 4.25
N GLU A 30 10.04 10.22 3.12
CA GLU A 30 9.09 9.32 2.52
C GLU A 30 9.70 7.95 2.22
N GLU A 31 8.99 6.90 2.55
CA GLU A 31 9.35 5.53 2.18
C GLU A 31 8.11 4.77 1.74
N ILE A 32 8.26 4.01 0.66
CA ILE A 32 7.22 3.06 0.23
C ILE A 32 7.92 1.74 -0.01
N ALA A 33 7.61 0.73 0.81
CA ALA A 33 8.30 -0.55 0.77
C ALA A 33 7.30 -1.70 0.83
N THR A 34 7.59 -2.77 0.10
CA THR A 34 6.76 -3.98 0.10
C THR A 34 7.60 -5.15 0.60
N MET A 35 7.05 -5.93 1.51
CA MET A 35 7.74 -7.06 2.11
C MET A 35 6.74 -8.08 2.65
N PRO A 36 7.16 -9.33 2.88
CA PRO A 36 6.30 -10.27 3.61
C PRO A 36 6.08 -9.79 5.05
N LEU A 37 4.91 -10.07 5.59
CA LEU A 37 4.59 -9.69 6.96
C LEU A 37 5.60 -10.24 7.97
N GLY A 38 6.18 -11.41 7.68
CA GLY A 38 7.19 -11.99 8.55
C GLY A 38 8.46 -11.16 8.66
N GLU A 39 8.71 -10.28 7.69
CA GLU A 39 9.89 -9.40 7.69
C GLU A 39 9.59 -8.00 8.17
N ALA A 40 8.33 -7.66 8.35
CA ALA A 40 7.94 -6.28 8.64
C ALA A 40 8.48 -5.79 9.98
N ALA A 41 8.51 -6.66 10.99
CA ALA A 41 9.02 -6.28 12.30
C ALA A 41 10.52 -5.94 12.24
N ASP A 42 11.31 -6.73 11.49
CA ASP A 42 12.72 -6.47 11.31
C ASP A 42 12.95 -5.18 10.54
N TRP A 43 12.14 -4.97 9.49
CA TRP A 43 12.22 -3.75 8.72
C TRP A 43 11.96 -2.52 9.58
N LEU A 44 10.94 -2.60 10.43
CA LEU A 44 10.60 -1.52 11.36
C LEU A 44 11.73 -1.27 12.35
N ALA A 45 12.33 -2.32 12.87
CA ALA A 45 13.39 -2.21 13.87
C ALA A 45 14.71 -1.71 13.28
N ALA A 46 14.91 -1.85 11.97
CA ALA A 46 16.16 -1.46 11.32
C ALA A 46 16.41 0.05 11.35
N ASP A 47 15.36 0.85 11.51
CA ASP A 47 15.47 2.30 11.55
C ASP A 47 14.49 2.84 12.59
N ALA A 48 15.02 3.54 13.59
CA ALA A 48 14.20 4.03 14.70
C ALA A 48 13.11 4.99 14.24
N HIS A 49 13.29 5.67 13.12
CA HIS A 49 12.31 6.63 12.63
C HIS A 49 11.09 5.97 11.98
N ARG A 50 11.18 4.70 11.60
CA ARG A 50 10.10 4.02 10.88
C ARG A 50 8.83 3.83 11.69
N GLY A 51 8.93 3.85 13.01
CA GLY A 51 7.76 3.74 13.87
C GLY A 51 7.07 5.06 14.15
N GLN A 52 7.57 6.16 13.61
CA GLN A 52 7.08 7.51 13.89
C GLN A 52 6.41 8.10 12.66
N GLY A 53 5.51 9.05 12.90
CA GLY A 53 4.87 9.79 11.83
C GLY A 53 3.67 9.08 11.24
N GLU A 54 3.25 9.54 10.08
CA GLU A 54 2.08 9.01 9.39
C GLU A 54 2.44 7.87 8.47
N PHE A 55 1.58 6.87 8.40
CA PHE A 55 1.81 5.74 7.51
C PHE A 55 0.48 5.13 7.05
N VAL A 56 0.54 4.46 5.90
CA VAL A 56 -0.57 3.69 5.33
C VAL A 56 -0.08 2.27 5.14
N LEU A 57 -0.88 1.31 5.57
CA LEU A 57 -0.57 -0.12 5.44
C LEU A 57 -1.53 -0.74 4.45
N ILE A 58 -0.99 -1.48 3.49
CA ILE A 58 -1.78 -2.19 2.48
C ILE A 58 -1.40 -3.65 2.52
N VAL A 59 -2.33 -4.49 2.98
CA VAL A 59 -2.14 -5.93 3.00
C VAL A 59 -2.60 -6.47 1.66
N HIS A 60 -1.70 -7.17 0.96
CA HIS A 60 -2.02 -7.73 -0.36
C HIS A 60 -2.91 -8.95 -0.21
N GLN A 61 -3.51 -9.39 -1.32
CA GLN A 61 -4.30 -10.60 -1.33
C GLN A 61 -3.43 -11.81 -1.03
N ALA A 62 -4.05 -12.86 -0.53
CA ALA A 62 -3.34 -14.09 -0.23
C ALA A 62 -2.64 -14.61 -1.48
N PRO A 63 -1.44 -15.24 -1.31
CA PRO A 63 -0.76 -15.85 -2.45
C PRO A 63 -1.67 -16.85 -3.15
N GLY A 64 -1.69 -16.80 -4.48
CA GLY A 64 -2.53 -17.69 -5.27
C GLY A 64 -3.97 -17.25 -5.44
N ALA A 65 -4.41 -16.24 -4.69
CA ALA A 65 -5.76 -15.71 -4.83
C ALA A 65 -5.93 -14.94 -6.14
N GLN A 66 -4.83 -14.55 -6.74
CA GLN A 66 -4.82 -13.78 -7.96
C GLN A 66 -3.62 -14.22 -8.78
N ASP A 67 -3.86 -14.70 -9.95
CA ASP A 67 -2.81 -15.16 -10.86
C ASP A 67 -2.79 -14.37 -12.17
N ASP A 68 -3.66 -13.41 -12.32
CA ASP A 68 -3.74 -12.61 -13.54
C ASP A 68 -2.78 -11.44 -13.47
N GLU A 69 -2.37 -10.98 -14.64
CA GLU A 69 -1.58 -9.76 -14.73
C GLU A 69 -2.38 -8.57 -14.21
N ALA A 70 -1.67 -7.62 -13.62
CA ALA A 70 -2.30 -6.40 -13.15
C ALA A 70 -2.91 -5.64 -14.33
N ASP A 71 -4.13 -5.17 -14.15
CA ASP A 71 -4.89 -4.47 -15.18
C ASP A 71 -5.46 -3.20 -14.55
N PRO A 72 -5.23 -2.02 -15.14
CA PRO A 72 -5.81 -0.79 -14.59
C PRO A 72 -7.34 -0.84 -14.49
N ALA A 73 -8.00 -1.61 -15.37
CA ALA A 73 -9.46 -1.72 -15.35
C ALA A 73 -9.97 -2.77 -14.37
N ASP A 74 -9.09 -3.47 -13.67
CA ASP A 74 -9.48 -4.49 -12.71
C ASP A 74 -10.25 -3.83 -11.54
N PRO A 75 -11.43 -4.39 -11.17
CA PRO A 75 -12.17 -3.84 -10.03
C PRO A 75 -11.35 -3.77 -8.73
N ARG A 76 -10.37 -4.65 -8.57
CA ARG A 76 -9.50 -4.61 -7.38
C ARG A 76 -8.61 -3.38 -7.39
N THR A 77 -8.16 -2.95 -8.57
CA THR A 77 -7.40 -1.71 -8.71
C THR A 77 -8.27 -0.51 -8.34
N ASP A 78 -9.51 -0.48 -8.82
CA ASP A 78 -10.44 0.59 -8.48
C ASP A 78 -10.73 0.62 -6.98
N ALA A 79 -10.93 -0.54 -6.38
CA ALA A 79 -11.17 -0.62 -4.93
C ALA A 79 -9.97 -0.09 -4.14
N LEU A 80 -8.75 -0.43 -4.59
CA LEU A 80 -7.54 0.07 -3.95
C LEU A 80 -7.45 1.59 -4.07
N LEU A 81 -7.70 2.13 -5.26
CA LEU A 81 -7.66 3.57 -5.46
C LEU A 81 -8.71 4.28 -4.61
N ASP A 82 -9.93 3.74 -4.56
CA ASP A 82 -10.99 4.34 -3.75
C ASP A 82 -10.59 4.38 -2.27
N ALA A 83 -10.03 3.29 -1.77
CA ALA A 83 -9.59 3.22 -0.37
C ALA A 83 -8.47 4.23 -0.10
N LEU A 84 -7.51 4.33 -1.00
CA LEU A 84 -6.41 5.27 -0.83
C LEU A 84 -6.88 6.72 -0.91
N LEU A 85 -7.85 6.99 -1.77
CA LEU A 85 -8.39 8.36 -1.93
C LEU A 85 -9.13 8.86 -0.71
N GLU A 86 -9.53 7.97 0.20
CA GLU A 86 -10.15 8.39 1.45
C GLU A 86 -9.18 9.16 2.34
N SER A 87 -7.89 8.89 2.21
CA SER A 87 -6.87 9.50 3.07
C SER A 87 -5.80 10.26 2.31
N LEU A 88 -5.65 10.02 1.01
CA LEU A 88 -4.55 10.56 0.22
C LEU A 88 -5.07 11.39 -0.94
N SER A 89 -4.19 12.28 -1.42
CA SER A 89 -4.45 13.00 -2.67
C SER A 89 -4.43 12.03 -3.86
N VAL A 90 -4.96 12.49 -4.99
CA VAL A 90 -4.92 11.71 -6.23
C VAL A 90 -3.48 11.32 -6.58
N ARG A 91 -2.57 12.26 -6.45
CA ARG A 91 -1.16 12.02 -6.75
C ARG A 91 -0.56 10.93 -5.86
N ASP A 92 -0.79 11.03 -4.56
CA ASP A 92 -0.22 10.06 -3.62
C ASP A 92 -0.88 8.70 -3.75
N ALA A 93 -2.20 8.68 -3.97
CA ALA A 93 -2.91 7.41 -4.19
C ALA A 93 -2.35 6.68 -5.41
N ALA A 94 -2.09 7.41 -6.50
CA ALA A 94 -1.52 6.81 -7.71
C ALA A 94 -0.12 6.27 -7.45
N ARG A 95 0.69 7.02 -6.70
CA ARG A 95 2.05 6.58 -6.39
C ARG A 95 2.07 5.30 -5.57
N VAL A 96 1.25 5.23 -4.55
CA VAL A 96 1.16 4.05 -3.70
C VAL A 96 0.62 2.86 -4.49
N ALA A 97 -0.46 3.09 -5.25
CA ALA A 97 -1.05 2.02 -6.06
C ALA A 97 -0.06 1.49 -7.10
N ALA A 98 0.77 2.34 -7.67
CA ALA A 98 1.79 1.91 -8.63
C ALA A 98 2.78 0.95 -7.98
N LYS A 99 3.17 1.23 -6.74
CA LYS A 99 4.07 0.33 -6.00
C LYS A 99 3.42 -1.00 -5.65
N VAL A 100 2.13 -0.98 -5.37
CA VAL A 100 1.40 -2.20 -5.00
C VAL A 100 1.15 -3.08 -6.23
N THR A 101 0.71 -2.47 -7.33
CA THR A 101 0.23 -3.22 -8.50
C THR A 101 1.29 -3.43 -9.57
N GLY A 102 2.34 -2.61 -9.59
CA GLY A 102 3.31 -2.63 -10.68
C GLY A 102 2.85 -1.94 -11.93
N LEU A 103 1.67 -1.34 -11.93
CA LEU A 103 1.16 -0.60 -13.08
C LEU A 103 1.79 0.78 -13.17
N ALA A 104 1.71 1.38 -14.36
CA ALA A 104 2.29 2.69 -14.59
C ALA A 104 1.57 3.75 -13.76
N ARG A 105 2.35 4.62 -13.12
CA ARG A 105 1.80 5.68 -12.29
C ARG A 105 0.88 6.62 -13.06
N ASP A 106 1.24 6.94 -14.31
CA ASP A 106 0.43 7.86 -15.12
C ASP A 106 -0.96 7.31 -15.39
N VAL A 107 -1.04 6.01 -15.67
CA VAL A 107 -2.32 5.33 -15.91
C VAL A 107 -3.16 5.37 -14.64
N LEU A 108 -2.53 5.07 -13.51
CA LEU A 108 -3.23 5.05 -12.22
C LEU A 108 -3.64 6.46 -11.79
N TYR A 109 -2.83 7.47 -12.13
CA TYR A 109 -3.20 8.86 -11.83
C TYR A 109 -4.48 9.25 -12.56
N ALA A 110 -4.56 8.96 -13.86
CA ALA A 110 -5.75 9.28 -14.64
C ALA A 110 -6.97 8.55 -14.10
N ARG A 111 -6.80 7.29 -13.73
CA ARG A 111 -7.90 6.50 -13.19
C ARG A 111 -8.34 6.99 -11.81
N ALA A 112 -7.37 7.33 -10.95
CA ALA A 112 -7.68 7.87 -9.63
C ALA A 112 -8.40 9.20 -9.72
N LEU A 113 -8.00 10.04 -10.66
CA LEU A 113 -8.66 11.31 -10.88
C LEU A 113 -10.11 11.12 -11.27
N ALA A 114 -10.37 10.20 -12.19
CA ALA A 114 -11.73 9.89 -12.62
C ALA A 114 -12.58 9.35 -11.47
N ARG A 115 -11.98 8.48 -10.61
CA ARG A 115 -12.67 7.94 -9.46
C ARG A 115 -13.03 9.01 -8.43
N LYS A 116 -12.10 9.94 -8.21
CA LYS A 116 -12.32 11.02 -7.24
C LYS A 116 -13.44 11.95 -7.66
N GLU A 117 -13.64 12.13 -8.98
CA GLU A 117 -14.68 13.03 -9.51
C GLU A 117 -16.05 12.38 -9.53
N GLN A 118 -16.15 11.09 -9.28
CA GLN A 118 -17.44 10.42 -9.23
C GLN A 118 -18.15 10.73 -7.92
N PRO A 119 -19.47 10.98 -7.96
CA PRO A 119 -20.24 11.23 -6.74
C PRO A 119 -20.33 10.00 -5.85
#